data_5fcabb0e829939bd67de3d93b1ec891c
#
_entry.id   5fcabb0e829939bd67de3d93b1ec891c
#
_cell.length_a   1.000
_cell.length_b   1.000
_cell.length_c   1.000
_cell.angle_alpha   90.00
_cell.angle_beta   90.00
_cell.angle_gamma   90.00
#
_symmetry.space_group_name_H-M   'P 1'
#
loop_
_entity.id
_entity.type
_entity.pdbx_description
1 polymer ?
#
loop_
_entity_poly.entity_id
_entity_poly.type
_entity_poly.pdbx_seq_one_letter_code
_entity_poly.pdbx_strand_id
1 'polypeptide(L)'
;MTTTDQQRRVRELFDAALDQPPELRNQFLAQACNGDLGLLSTVEKLLAAREKSAGVLDTPVWQRHEEATNASEPGSLIGPYKILRELGGGGMGIVYQAVRADQVFQRVCAVKVIRAELATDRLLERFRKERQILARLDHIHIARIVDGGSTSRGLPYFVMDYVDGPSMNQFCAEHALNIRARLALFQQVCSAAQYLHQNNVIHGDLKPPNILVGNDGLIKLVDFGISSTLTATNGNQPDTTLPLMTPGYASPEQIRGQPLTPASDVYSLGIILYELLTGMRPFPTRNKSRNEILNIITTENPTPPSIAVKTKSNAKSSPQQSASLDSGNQAIGGDLDRVVLRAIRGDALLRYQSVAELNGDITNYLHMRPVAARSGDLFYTSKMFFMRHGRVAVSASLGGVLLATASWQILVADRRYERSLEYQNQVLQKEVQAYQEMAKHKTELVDLSKKGPAENSPLAKQLRDTELGNVKNLTDAYRTSFSESVRIWPGMTRSRRDLLDRAERYLREVEPYVNQDPRAPEQLSDAWLWLANLQGNPQTVNLHDRAGAAASIQEARRLLEKADSPSRKLMDEVEAAEQQIHSARK
;
A
#
# COMPACT_ATOMS: atom_id res chain seq x y z
N MET A 1 50.29 -12.15 48.85
CA MET A 1 49.07 -12.02 48.01
C MET A 1 49.21 -12.96 46.84
N THR A 2 48.23 -13.77 46.58
CA THR A 2 48.29 -14.63 45.39
C THR A 2 48.04 -13.79 44.13
N THR A 3 48.53 -14.21 42.99
CA THR A 3 48.40 -13.52 41.69
C THR A 3 46.93 -13.21 41.39
N THR A 4 46.01 -14.05 41.83
CA THR A 4 44.57 -13.92 41.68
C THR A 4 43.98 -12.80 42.53
N ASP A 5 44.50 -12.59 43.76
CA ASP A 5 44.06 -11.48 44.66
C ASP A 5 44.50 -10.12 44.11
N GLN A 6 45.67 -10.07 43.50
CA GLN A 6 46.22 -8.85 42.91
C GLN A 6 45.41 -8.45 41.64
N GLN A 7 45.03 -9.43 40.80
CA GLN A 7 44.19 -9.18 39.63
C GLN A 7 42.79 -8.71 40.03
N ARG A 8 42.21 -9.29 41.07
CA ARG A 8 40.89 -8.89 41.60
C ARG A 8 40.96 -7.43 42.11
N ARG A 9 42.02 -7.06 42.85
CA ARG A 9 42.21 -5.72 43.37
C ARG A 9 42.41 -4.68 42.27
N VAL A 10 43.18 -5.00 41.23
CA VAL A 10 43.33 -4.15 40.04
C VAL A 10 42.01 -3.86 39.40
N ARG A 11 41.16 -4.88 39.27
CA ARG A 11 39.84 -4.76 38.64
C ARG A 11 38.89 -3.90 39.50
N GLU A 12 38.81 -4.15 40.79
CA GLU A 12 37.98 -3.36 41.72
C GLU A 12 38.34 -1.89 41.68
N LEU A 13 39.64 -1.54 41.68
CA LEU A 13 40.11 -0.17 41.61
C LEU A 13 39.89 0.46 40.23
N PHE A 14 39.99 -0.31 39.17
CA PHE A 14 39.72 0.17 37.82
C PHE A 14 38.23 0.52 37.67
N ASP A 15 37.32 -0.38 38.10
CA ASP A 15 35.88 -0.15 38.03
C ASP A 15 35.47 1.05 38.92
N ALA A 16 35.98 1.14 40.14
CA ALA A 16 35.72 2.25 41.06
C ALA A 16 36.30 3.62 40.55
N ALA A 17 37.44 3.60 39.85
CA ALA A 17 38.00 4.81 39.23
C ALA A 17 37.15 5.28 38.04
N LEU A 18 36.47 4.40 37.35
CA LEU A 18 35.57 4.75 36.25
C LEU A 18 34.30 5.46 36.74
N ASP A 19 33.86 5.16 37.96
CA ASP A 19 32.69 5.80 38.56
C ASP A 19 33.01 7.24 39.03
N GLN A 20 34.27 7.64 39.02
CA GLN A 20 34.70 9.01 39.36
C GLN A 20 34.74 9.90 38.09
N PRO A 21 34.41 11.20 38.25
CA PRO A 21 34.65 12.18 37.20
C PRO A 21 36.14 12.17 36.73
N PRO A 22 36.41 12.35 35.43
CA PRO A 22 37.78 12.27 34.88
C PRO A 22 38.83 13.07 35.64
N GLU A 23 38.44 14.24 36.11
CA GLU A 23 39.30 15.19 36.84
C GLU A 23 39.71 14.70 38.23
N LEU A 24 38.89 13.81 38.84
CA LEU A 24 39.14 13.30 40.20
C LEU A 24 39.72 11.88 40.23
N ARG A 25 39.85 11.21 39.08
CA ARG A 25 40.34 9.82 38.98
C ARG A 25 41.73 9.64 39.52
N ASN A 26 42.67 10.52 39.15
CA ASN A 26 44.05 10.45 39.60
C ASN A 26 44.17 10.63 41.11
N GLN A 27 43.37 11.53 41.70
CA GLN A 27 43.36 11.76 43.13
C GLN A 27 42.75 10.57 43.90
N PHE A 28 41.69 10.00 43.38
CA PHE A 28 41.05 8.78 43.91
C PHE A 28 42.02 7.60 43.87
N LEU A 29 42.69 7.34 42.74
CA LEU A 29 43.62 6.23 42.59
C LEU A 29 44.85 6.38 43.52
N ALA A 30 45.41 7.59 43.68
CA ALA A 30 46.49 7.84 44.59
C ALA A 30 46.13 7.49 46.04
N GLN A 31 44.91 7.75 46.47
CA GLN A 31 44.41 7.39 47.81
C GLN A 31 44.06 5.90 47.93
N ALA A 32 43.36 5.30 46.93
CA ALA A 32 42.86 3.93 46.98
C ALA A 32 43.94 2.87 46.81
N CYS A 33 45.07 3.20 46.14
CA CYS A 33 46.22 2.32 46.01
C CYS A 33 47.14 2.31 47.24
N ASN A 34 46.91 3.20 48.19
CA ASN A 34 47.59 3.26 49.48
C ASN A 34 49.14 3.10 49.41
N GLY A 35 49.78 3.77 48.44
CA GLY A 35 51.23 3.76 48.21
C GLY A 35 51.78 2.63 47.37
N ASP A 36 50.94 1.70 46.87
CA ASP A 36 51.40 0.66 45.95
C ASP A 36 51.51 1.23 44.53
N LEU A 37 52.72 1.63 44.15
CA LEU A 37 53.07 2.23 42.85
C LEU A 37 52.88 1.24 41.69
N GLY A 38 53.04 -0.07 41.92
CA GLY A 38 52.84 -1.10 40.91
C GLY A 38 51.34 -1.26 40.56
N LEU A 39 50.48 -1.25 41.58
CA LEU A 39 49.05 -1.31 41.45
C LEU A 39 48.50 -0.04 40.78
N LEU A 40 48.96 1.13 41.21
CA LEU A 40 48.60 2.42 40.61
C LEU A 40 48.97 2.47 39.12
N SER A 41 50.19 2.16 38.75
CA SER A 41 50.65 2.14 37.36
C SER A 41 49.84 1.17 36.47
N THR A 42 49.42 0.03 37.03
CA THR A 42 48.64 -0.96 36.28
C THR A 42 47.23 -0.46 36.01
N VAL A 43 46.58 0.18 37.00
CA VAL A 43 45.22 0.72 36.84
C VAL A 43 45.25 1.96 35.93
N GLU A 44 46.24 2.85 36.06
CA GLU A 44 46.39 4.00 35.15
C GLU A 44 46.61 3.58 33.70
N LYS A 45 47.43 2.55 33.45
CA LYS A 45 47.59 1.99 32.09
C LYS A 45 46.28 1.44 31.51
N LEU A 46 45.49 0.81 32.34
CA LEU A 46 44.19 0.30 31.92
C LEU A 46 43.18 1.42 31.63
N LEU A 47 43.19 2.50 32.43
CA LEU A 47 42.36 3.69 32.19
C LEU A 47 42.77 4.43 30.93
N ALA A 48 44.10 4.65 30.75
CA ALA A 48 44.63 5.28 29.53
C ALA A 48 44.35 4.44 28.27
N ALA A 49 44.43 3.12 28.35
CA ALA A 49 44.08 2.22 27.26
C ALA A 49 42.58 2.35 26.91
N ARG A 50 41.71 2.52 27.91
CA ARG A 50 40.26 2.71 27.69
C ARG A 50 39.94 4.09 27.09
N GLU A 51 40.59 5.15 27.54
CA GLU A 51 40.42 6.51 27.00
C GLU A 51 40.86 6.60 25.53
N LYS A 52 41.98 5.95 25.19
CA LYS A 52 42.44 5.80 23.80
C LYS A 52 41.47 4.95 22.95
N SER A 53 40.78 3.98 23.56
CA SER A 53 39.80 3.13 22.88
C SER A 53 38.47 3.83 22.54
N ALA A 54 38.19 4.99 23.13
CA ALA A 54 36.89 5.67 22.99
C ALA A 54 36.60 6.25 21.59
N GLY A 55 37.58 6.28 20.67
CA GLY A 55 37.42 6.63 19.26
C GLY A 55 37.56 5.44 18.30
N VAL A 56 37.84 4.25 18.84
CA VAL A 56 38.42 3.10 18.13
C VAL A 56 37.39 2.04 17.78
N LEU A 57 36.16 2.10 18.29
CA LEU A 57 35.14 1.08 18.07
C LEU A 57 34.43 1.17 16.69
N ASP A 58 34.68 2.23 15.93
CA ASP A 58 34.03 2.45 14.63
C ASP A 58 34.96 2.20 13.43
N THR A 59 36.23 1.81 13.67
CA THR A 59 37.17 1.42 12.62
C THR A 59 37.18 -0.10 12.44
N PRO A 60 37.26 -0.58 11.20
CA PRO A 60 37.45 -2.02 10.93
C PRO A 60 38.58 -2.59 11.77
N VAL A 61 38.43 -3.85 12.23
CA VAL A 61 39.42 -4.51 13.11
C VAL A 61 40.83 -4.40 12.59
N TRP A 62 41.02 -4.34 11.28
CA TRP A 62 42.32 -4.18 10.60
C TRP A 62 42.74 -2.73 10.25
N GLN A 63 41.93 -1.71 10.55
CA GLN A 63 42.31 -0.28 10.36
C GLN A 63 42.89 0.35 11.63
N ARG A 64 43.05 -0.40 12.72
CA ARG A 64 43.60 0.07 13.96
C ARG A 64 45.12 0.01 13.90
N HIS A 65 45.76 1.15 13.75
CA HIS A 65 47.18 1.27 13.91
C HIS A 65 47.60 1.45 15.38
N GLU A 66 48.69 0.76 15.71
CA GLU A 66 49.67 0.99 16.79
C GLU A 66 49.33 0.48 18.19
N GLU A 67 50.34 -0.24 18.72
CA GLU A 67 50.58 -0.75 20.06
C GLU A 67 50.08 -2.18 20.40
N ALA A 68 50.46 -3.17 19.61
CA ALA A 68 50.52 -4.53 20.10
C ALA A 68 51.92 -5.09 19.89
N THR A 69 52.72 -5.07 20.92
CA THR A 69 54.13 -5.51 21.02
C THR A 69 54.39 -6.99 20.77
N ASN A 70 53.51 -7.70 20.05
CA ASN A 70 53.69 -9.10 19.63
C ASN A 70 53.27 -9.37 18.17
N ALA A 71 53.16 -8.32 17.36
CA ALA A 71 52.87 -8.43 15.95
C ALA A 71 54.04 -9.02 15.20
N SER A 72 53.79 -9.96 14.33
CA SER A 72 54.81 -10.46 13.40
C SER A 72 55.11 -9.34 12.40
N GLU A 73 56.36 -8.96 12.26
CA GLU A 73 56.79 -7.88 11.36
C GLU A 73 56.47 -8.19 9.90
N PRO A 74 56.22 -7.18 9.04
CA PRO A 74 56.10 -7.38 7.61
C PRO A 74 57.30 -8.18 7.05
N GLY A 75 56.98 -9.20 6.26
CA GLY A 75 58.01 -10.13 5.73
C GLY A 75 58.20 -11.40 6.56
N SER A 76 57.68 -11.50 7.79
CA SER A 76 57.69 -12.71 8.60
C SER A 76 56.71 -13.77 8.07
N LEU A 77 56.92 -15.05 8.47
CA LEU A 77 56.14 -16.17 8.03
C LEU A 77 55.19 -16.66 9.14
N ILE A 78 53.93 -16.88 8.78
CA ILE A 78 52.95 -17.63 9.57
C ILE A 78 52.62 -18.92 8.79
N GLY A 79 53.16 -20.02 9.18
CA GLY A 79 53.16 -21.23 8.35
C GLY A 79 53.74 -20.94 6.96
N PRO A 80 53.07 -21.29 5.85
CA PRO A 80 53.52 -20.97 4.50
C PRO A 80 53.15 -19.54 4.02
N TYR A 81 52.63 -18.68 4.87
CA TYR A 81 52.10 -17.36 4.51
C TYR A 81 53.05 -16.24 4.94
N LYS A 82 53.51 -15.45 3.98
CA LYS A 82 54.33 -14.27 4.21
C LYS A 82 53.43 -13.07 4.51
N ILE A 83 53.64 -12.44 5.65
CA ILE A 83 52.91 -11.25 6.08
C ILE A 83 53.29 -10.05 5.20
N LEU A 84 52.29 -9.34 4.67
CA LEU A 84 52.48 -8.08 3.95
C LEU A 84 52.31 -6.88 4.90
N ARG A 85 51.22 -6.90 5.63
CA ARG A 85 50.91 -5.87 6.64
C ARG A 85 49.85 -6.37 7.63
N GLU A 86 49.74 -5.73 8.76
CA GLU A 86 48.61 -5.89 9.66
C GLU A 86 47.38 -5.22 9.07
N LEU A 87 46.22 -5.90 9.12
CA LEU A 87 44.93 -5.36 8.76
C LEU A 87 44.18 -4.85 9.99
N GLY A 88 44.44 -5.41 11.15
CA GLY A 88 43.90 -4.97 12.42
C GLY A 88 43.94 -6.04 13.49
N GLY A 89 43.78 -5.62 14.74
CA GLY A 89 43.72 -6.48 15.91
C GLY A 89 42.42 -6.31 16.67
N GLY A 90 41.91 -7.39 17.23
CA GLY A 90 40.73 -7.41 18.11
C GLY A 90 40.99 -8.20 19.38
N GLY A 91 39.97 -8.33 20.21
CA GLY A 91 40.09 -9.07 21.46
C GLY A 91 40.49 -10.54 21.30
N MET A 92 40.17 -11.19 20.17
CA MET A 92 40.43 -12.60 19.92
C MET A 92 41.71 -12.89 19.14
N GLY A 93 42.26 -11.90 18.41
CA GLY A 93 43.40 -12.14 17.56
C GLY A 93 43.81 -10.95 16.73
N ILE A 94 44.83 -11.14 15.91
CA ILE A 94 45.35 -10.16 14.95
C ILE A 94 45.12 -10.74 13.54
N VAL A 95 44.69 -9.87 12.63
CA VAL A 95 44.46 -10.23 11.22
C VAL A 95 45.52 -9.56 10.36
N TYR A 96 46.19 -10.35 9.53
CA TYR A 96 47.23 -9.89 8.62
C TYR A 96 46.83 -10.11 7.17
N GLN A 97 47.17 -9.18 6.30
CA GLN A 97 47.22 -9.42 4.87
C GLN A 97 48.50 -10.22 4.58
N ALA A 98 48.36 -11.28 3.85
CA ALA A 98 49.51 -12.17 3.57
C ALA A 98 49.41 -12.75 2.15
N VAL A 99 50.53 -13.27 1.67
CA VAL A 99 50.61 -14.05 0.43
C VAL A 99 51.24 -15.39 0.70
N ARG A 100 50.86 -16.38 -0.02
CA ARG A 100 51.44 -17.71 0.08
C ARG A 100 52.89 -17.68 -0.42
N ALA A 101 53.85 -18.15 0.39
CA ALA A 101 55.28 -18.04 0.13
C ALA A 101 55.90 -19.17 -0.68
N ASP A 102 55.15 -20.29 -0.90
CA ASP A 102 55.62 -21.47 -1.61
C ASP A 102 55.68 -21.34 -3.14
N GLN A 103 55.47 -20.14 -3.67
CA GLN A 103 55.52 -19.76 -5.10
C GLN A 103 54.57 -20.57 -6.03
N VAL A 104 53.71 -21.45 -5.50
CA VAL A 104 52.77 -22.23 -6.30
C VAL A 104 51.61 -21.37 -6.80
N PHE A 105 51.11 -20.46 -5.94
CA PHE A 105 50.08 -19.49 -6.30
C PHE A 105 50.27 -18.18 -5.51
N GLN A 106 50.40 -17.07 -6.21
CA GLN A 106 50.41 -15.74 -5.59
C GLN A 106 48.98 -15.24 -5.35
N ARG A 107 48.35 -15.70 -4.27
CA ARG A 107 47.02 -15.22 -3.87
C ARG A 107 47.15 -14.43 -2.57
N VAL A 108 46.64 -13.20 -2.59
CA VAL A 108 46.49 -12.40 -1.38
C VAL A 108 45.40 -13.04 -0.52
N CYS A 109 45.65 -13.23 0.76
CA CYS A 109 44.75 -13.79 1.73
C CYS A 109 44.79 -12.98 3.05
N ALA A 110 43.80 -13.20 3.89
CA ALA A 110 43.77 -12.70 5.26
C ALA A 110 44.10 -13.84 6.22
N VAL A 111 45.09 -13.62 7.11
CA VAL A 111 45.51 -14.60 8.11
C VAL A 111 45.18 -14.06 9.49
N LYS A 112 44.27 -14.72 10.19
CA LYS A 112 43.89 -14.39 11.58
C LYS A 112 44.63 -15.28 12.54
N VAL A 113 45.43 -14.71 13.43
CA VAL A 113 46.18 -15.44 14.48
C VAL A 113 45.48 -15.17 15.81
N ILE A 114 45.24 -16.24 16.57
CA ILE A 114 44.67 -16.13 17.92
C ILE A 114 45.74 -15.61 18.89
N ARG A 115 45.33 -14.76 19.82
CA ARG A 115 46.25 -14.23 20.84
C ARG A 115 46.68 -15.31 21.83
N ALA A 116 47.96 -15.24 22.26
CA ALA A 116 48.55 -16.20 23.17
C ALA A 116 47.81 -16.29 24.52
N GLU A 117 47.32 -15.14 25.00
CA GLU A 117 46.61 -15.03 26.29
C GLU A 117 45.29 -15.80 26.31
N LEU A 118 44.75 -16.11 25.15
CA LEU A 118 43.49 -16.87 24.99
C LEU A 118 43.76 -18.33 24.63
N ALA A 119 44.97 -18.73 24.36
CA ALA A 119 45.32 -20.07 23.85
C ALA A 119 45.32 -21.12 24.97
N THR A 120 44.16 -21.36 25.63
CA THR A 120 43.98 -22.48 26.54
C THR A 120 43.70 -23.80 25.76
N ASP A 121 44.10 -24.97 26.30
CA ASP A 121 43.90 -26.25 25.64
C ASP A 121 42.44 -26.48 25.22
N ARG A 122 41.52 -26.08 26.08
CA ARG A 122 40.08 -26.15 25.83
C ARG A 122 39.66 -25.25 24.64
N LEU A 123 40.21 -24.02 24.54
CA LEU A 123 39.95 -23.12 23.42
C LEU A 123 40.56 -23.66 22.13
N LEU A 124 41.78 -24.25 22.20
CA LEU A 124 42.46 -24.86 21.05
C LEU A 124 41.68 -26.05 20.47
N GLU A 125 41.13 -26.91 21.31
CA GLU A 125 40.25 -28.02 20.85
C GLU A 125 38.97 -27.51 20.18
N ARG A 126 38.34 -26.53 20.76
CA ARG A 126 37.15 -25.91 20.22
C ARG A 126 37.43 -25.25 18.88
N PHE A 127 38.51 -24.51 18.79
CA PHE A 127 39.00 -23.88 17.57
C PHE A 127 39.22 -24.91 16.44
N ARG A 128 39.80 -26.10 16.76
CA ARG A 128 39.98 -27.19 15.77
C ARG A 128 38.66 -27.73 15.25
N LYS A 129 37.66 -27.90 16.13
CA LYS A 129 36.33 -28.38 15.74
C LYS A 129 35.61 -27.36 14.87
N GLU A 130 35.64 -26.09 15.27
CA GLU A 130 35.00 -24.99 14.57
C GLU A 130 35.60 -24.77 13.19
N ARG A 131 36.91 -24.87 13.06
CA ARG A 131 37.58 -24.81 11.76
C ARG A 131 37.00 -25.81 10.74
N GLN A 132 36.68 -27.03 11.17
CA GLN A 132 36.12 -28.05 10.28
C GLN A 132 34.68 -27.67 9.82
N ILE A 133 33.90 -27.04 10.68
CA ILE A 133 32.56 -26.58 10.34
C ILE A 133 32.65 -25.40 9.35
N LEU A 134 33.47 -24.43 9.69
CA LEU A 134 33.63 -23.21 8.89
C LEU A 134 34.28 -23.47 7.52
N ALA A 135 35.19 -24.46 7.42
CA ALA A 135 35.82 -24.83 6.16
C ALA A 135 34.83 -25.49 5.15
N ARG A 136 33.66 -25.93 5.61
CA ARG A 136 32.60 -26.49 4.75
C ARG A 136 31.64 -25.43 4.22
N LEU A 137 31.71 -24.21 4.78
CA LEU A 137 30.83 -23.13 4.37
C LEU A 137 31.29 -22.58 3.01
N ASP A 138 30.38 -22.60 2.05
CA ASP A 138 30.59 -22.04 0.73
C ASP A 138 29.38 -21.21 0.34
N HIS A 139 29.51 -19.90 0.44
CA HIS A 139 28.43 -18.94 0.12
C HIS A 139 29.03 -17.66 -0.44
N ILE A 140 28.39 -17.09 -1.46
CA ILE A 140 28.91 -15.93 -2.18
C ILE A 140 29.13 -14.71 -1.26
N HIS A 141 28.37 -14.57 -0.19
CA HIS A 141 28.44 -13.45 0.76
C HIS A 141 29.20 -13.82 2.05
N ILE A 142 30.01 -14.87 2.05
CA ILE A 142 30.84 -15.29 3.17
C ILE A 142 32.29 -15.36 2.70
N ALA A 143 33.23 -14.84 3.48
CA ALA A 143 34.65 -15.01 3.22
C ALA A 143 35.03 -16.46 3.49
N ARG A 144 35.49 -17.17 2.46
CA ARG A 144 35.80 -18.58 2.52
C ARG A 144 37.08 -18.81 3.34
N ILE A 145 37.06 -19.77 4.27
CA ILE A 145 38.26 -20.25 4.93
C ILE A 145 38.95 -21.26 3.99
N VAL A 146 40.17 -20.96 3.60
CA VAL A 146 40.91 -21.72 2.61
C VAL A 146 41.99 -22.60 3.24
N ASP A 147 42.48 -22.25 4.46
CA ASP A 147 43.52 -23.02 5.15
C ASP A 147 43.53 -22.69 6.64
N GLY A 148 44.33 -23.38 7.42
CA GLY A 148 44.57 -23.09 8.83
C GLY A 148 45.62 -24.01 9.44
N GLY A 149 46.31 -23.49 10.42
CA GLY A 149 47.41 -24.22 11.05
C GLY A 149 47.76 -23.71 12.44
N SER A 150 48.99 -23.98 12.87
CA SER A 150 49.56 -23.40 14.07
C SER A 150 50.88 -22.72 13.71
N THR A 151 51.12 -21.56 14.34
CA THR A 151 52.39 -20.85 14.21
C THR A 151 53.54 -21.65 14.84
N SER A 152 54.79 -21.24 14.64
CA SER A 152 55.95 -21.86 15.28
C SER A 152 55.89 -21.80 16.82
N ARG A 153 55.07 -20.89 17.38
CA ARG A 153 54.79 -20.78 18.82
C ARG A 153 53.57 -21.59 19.28
N GLY A 154 53.00 -22.43 18.41
CA GLY A 154 51.82 -23.25 18.72
C GLY A 154 50.48 -22.46 18.70
N LEU A 155 50.46 -21.20 18.33
CA LEU A 155 49.22 -20.39 18.24
C LEU A 155 48.46 -20.75 16.98
N PRO A 156 47.16 -21.02 17.07
CA PRO A 156 46.35 -21.36 15.91
C PRO A 156 46.10 -20.14 15.01
N TYR A 157 46.04 -20.38 13.71
CA TYR A 157 45.67 -19.36 12.73
C TYR A 157 44.70 -19.93 11.71
N PHE A 158 43.88 -19.01 11.13
CA PHE A 158 43.05 -19.27 9.94
C PHE A 158 43.53 -18.44 8.77
N VAL A 159 43.34 -19.01 7.59
CA VAL A 159 43.54 -18.29 6.34
C VAL A 159 42.20 -18.18 5.62
N MET A 160 41.83 -17.01 5.25
CA MET A 160 40.55 -16.72 4.57
C MET A 160 40.78 -15.82 3.37
N ASP A 161 39.76 -15.72 2.52
CA ASP A 161 39.76 -14.78 1.41
C ASP A 161 40.00 -13.37 1.92
N TYR A 162 40.95 -12.68 1.31
CA TYR A 162 41.15 -11.25 1.52
C TYR A 162 40.07 -10.48 0.77
N VAL A 163 39.33 -9.64 1.46
CA VAL A 163 38.32 -8.76 0.88
C VAL A 163 38.89 -7.35 0.85
N ASP A 164 39.12 -6.86 -0.36
CA ASP A 164 39.58 -5.49 -0.59
C ASP A 164 38.38 -4.56 -0.71
N GLY A 165 38.09 -3.85 0.37
CA GLY A 165 36.95 -2.94 0.39
C GLY A 165 36.60 -2.44 1.79
N PRO A 166 35.81 -1.36 1.86
CA PRO A 166 35.39 -0.75 3.12
C PRO A 166 34.30 -1.57 3.82
N SER A 167 34.00 -1.21 5.05
CA SER A 167 32.80 -1.72 5.73
C SER A 167 31.54 -1.27 5.02
N MET A 168 30.46 -2.06 5.15
CA MET A 168 29.15 -1.74 4.51
C MET A 168 28.66 -0.33 4.86
N ASN A 169 28.80 0.10 6.13
CA ASN A 169 28.36 1.43 6.55
C ASN A 169 29.19 2.53 5.87
N GLN A 170 30.50 2.34 5.79
CA GLN A 170 31.42 3.27 5.14
C GLN A 170 31.14 3.32 3.62
N PHE A 171 30.99 2.19 2.96
CA PHE A 171 30.61 2.10 1.55
C PHE A 171 29.31 2.85 1.25
N CYS A 172 28.28 2.64 2.09
CA CYS A 172 27.00 3.34 1.92
C CYS A 172 27.11 4.85 2.11
N ALA A 173 28.03 5.31 2.97
CA ALA A 173 28.27 6.73 3.20
C ALA A 173 29.07 7.36 2.07
N GLU A 174 30.17 6.73 1.61
CA GLU A 174 31.03 7.20 0.53
C GLU A 174 30.29 7.30 -0.81
N HIS A 175 29.41 6.34 -1.10
CA HIS A 175 28.62 6.31 -2.33
C HIS A 175 27.25 6.99 -2.20
N ALA A 176 26.97 7.64 -1.06
CA ALA A 176 25.70 8.31 -0.79
C ALA A 176 24.46 7.45 -1.15
N LEU A 177 24.48 6.15 -0.83
CA LEU A 177 23.45 5.22 -1.21
C LEU A 177 22.10 5.59 -0.60
N ASN A 178 21.04 5.51 -1.43
CA ASN A 178 19.68 5.68 -0.96
C ASN A 178 19.22 4.47 -0.11
N ILE A 179 18.08 4.60 0.58
CA ILE A 179 17.54 3.58 1.49
C ILE A 179 17.36 2.23 0.76
N ARG A 180 16.86 2.25 -0.47
CA ARG A 180 16.61 1.03 -1.25
C ARG A 180 17.89 0.25 -1.55
N ALA A 181 18.95 0.95 -1.95
CA ALA A 181 20.26 0.37 -2.19
C ALA A 181 20.90 -0.17 -0.89
N ARG A 182 20.77 0.57 0.23
CA ARG A 182 21.23 0.09 1.55
C ARG A 182 20.52 -1.18 1.97
N LEU A 183 19.20 -1.26 1.79
CA LEU A 183 18.41 -2.45 2.10
C LEU A 183 18.79 -3.64 1.20
N ALA A 184 19.11 -3.42 -0.07
CA ALA A 184 19.58 -4.47 -0.97
C ALA A 184 20.93 -5.06 -0.52
N LEU A 185 21.87 -4.23 -0.06
CA LEU A 185 23.09 -4.72 0.58
C LEU A 185 22.82 -5.47 1.88
N PHE A 186 21.92 -4.95 2.71
CA PHE A 186 21.52 -5.61 3.95
C PHE A 186 20.87 -6.98 3.70
N GLN A 187 20.11 -7.15 2.63
CA GLN A 187 19.55 -8.46 2.24
C GLN A 187 20.64 -9.50 1.93
N GLN A 188 21.79 -9.09 1.38
CA GLN A 188 22.93 -9.98 1.17
C GLN A 188 23.53 -10.43 2.52
N VAL A 189 23.58 -9.54 3.52
CA VAL A 189 23.99 -9.92 4.89
C VAL A 189 23.02 -10.93 5.49
N CYS A 190 21.72 -10.68 5.34
CA CYS A 190 20.70 -11.63 5.79
C CYS A 190 20.83 -12.98 5.10
N SER A 191 21.16 -13.03 3.79
CA SER A 191 21.40 -14.27 3.07
C SER A 191 22.58 -15.06 3.66
N ALA A 192 23.71 -14.37 3.96
CA ALA A 192 24.86 -14.98 4.60
C ALA A 192 24.53 -15.53 5.99
N ALA A 193 23.88 -14.71 6.85
CA ALA A 193 23.52 -15.12 8.20
C ALA A 193 22.49 -16.28 8.20
N GLN A 194 21.52 -16.27 7.28
CA GLN A 194 20.57 -17.36 7.12
C GLN A 194 21.26 -18.67 6.70
N TYR A 195 22.23 -18.59 5.79
CA TYR A 195 23.02 -19.76 5.37
C TYR A 195 23.83 -20.35 6.55
N LEU A 196 24.41 -19.50 7.41
CA LEU A 196 25.08 -19.95 8.64
C LEU A 196 24.10 -20.70 9.55
N HIS A 197 22.91 -20.15 9.79
CA HIS A 197 21.90 -20.80 10.66
C HIS A 197 21.43 -22.14 10.09
N GLN A 198 21.30 -22.28 8.78
CA GLN A 198 20.96 -23.55 8.12
C GLN A 198 22.06 -24.61 8.31
N ASN A 199 23.29 -24.17 8.52
CA ASN A 199 24.42 -25.05 8.84
C ASN A 199 24.71 -25.15 10.35
N ASN A 200 23.73 -24.79 11.20
CA ASN A 200 23.81 -24.79 12.66
C ASN A 200 24.95 -23.93 13.24
N VAL A 201 25.31 -22.87 12.53
CA VAL A 201 26.29 -21.87 12.97
C VAL A 201 25.59 -20.57 13.30
N ILE A 202 25.79 -20.07 14.51
CA ILE A 202 25.36 -18.72 14.93
C ILE A 202 26.60 -17.83 14.86
N HIS A 203 26.49 -16.68 14.22
CA HIS A 203 27.66 -15.79 14.06
C HIS A 203 28.11 -15.17 15.39
N GLY A 204 27.19 -14.60 16.17
CA GLY A 204 27.41 -14.09 17.51
C GLY A 204 28.27 -12.84 17.65
N ASP A 205 28.86 -12.30 16.57
CA ASP A 205 29.62 -11.02 16.57
C ASP A 205 29.35 -10.24 15.27
N LEU A 206 28.06 -10.16 14.88
CA LEU A 206 27.63 -9.36 13.74
C LEU A 206 27.77 -7.88 14.07
N LYS A 207 28.59 -7.18 13.28
CA LYS A 207 28.85 -5.74 13.40
C LYS A 207 29.36 -5.19 12.07
N PRO A 208 29.24 -3.87 11.80
CA PRO A 208 29.65 -3.29 10.52
C PRO A 208 31.10 -3.59 10.11
N PRO A 209 32.11 -3.59 11.03
CA PRO A 209 33.49 -3.97 10.65
C PRO A 209 33.64 -5.39 10.13
N ASN A 210 32.74 -6.30 10.45
CA ASN A 210 32.75 -7.68 9.99
C ASN A 210 31.95 -7.89 8.69
N ILE A 211 31.41 -6.80 8.10
CA ILE A 211 30.63 -6.82 6.87
C ILE A 211 31.31 -5.89 5.86
N LEU A 212 32.04 -6.47 4.92
CA LEU A 212 32.81 -5.73 3.92
C LEU A 212 32.11 -5.73 2.57
N VAL A 213 32.36 -4.70 1.80
CA VAL A 213 31.92 -4.63 0.40
C VAL A 213 33.14 -4.72 -0.49
N GLY A 214 33.23 -5.80 -1.25
CA GLY A 214 34.32 -6.00 -2.20
C GLY A 214 34.23 -5.06 -3.41
N ASN A 215 35.30 -5.02 -4.21
CA ASN A 215 35.37 -4.20 -5.43
C ASN A 215 34.33 -4.63 -6.49
N ASP A 216 33.76 -5.82 -6.37
CA ASP A 216 32.65 -6.34 -7.16
C ASP A 216 31.26 -5.85 -6.69
N GLY A 217 31.22 -5.05 -5.63
CA GLY A 217 29.98 -4.56 -5.00
C GLY A 217 29.25 -5.61 -4.17
N LEU A 218 29.81 -6.80 -4.00
CA LEU A 218 29.21 -7.86 -3.20
C LEU A 218 29.65 -7.77 -1.73
N ILE A 219 28.73 -8.06 -0.84
CA ILE A 219 29.04 -8.19 0.58
C ILE A 219 29.81 -9.47 0.84
N LYS A 220 30.78 -9.38 1.72
CA LYS A 220 31.49 -10.49 2.33
C LYS A 220 31.43 -10.37 3.84
N LEU A 221 30.80 -11.35 4.48
CA LEU A 221 30.81 -11.51 5.93
C LEU A 221 32.13 -12.15 6.32
N VAL A 222 32.86 -11.48 7.16
CA VAL A 222 34.19 -11.90 7.66
C VAL A 222 34.14 -12.08 9.17
N ASP A 223 35.15 -12.74 9.71
CA ASP A 223 35.40 -12.85 11.15
C ASP A 223 34.24 -13.45 11.96
N PHE A 224 34.00 -14.74 11.75
CA PHE A 224 33.05 -15.51 12.56
C PHE A 224 33.52 -15.49 14.02
N GLY A 225 32.62 -15.08 14.90
CA GLY A 225 32.91 -15.10 16.34
C GLY A 225 33.06 -16.55 16.80
N ILE A 226 34.30 -17.01 16.91
CA ILE A 226 34.72 -18.34 17.39
C ILE A 226 34.07 -18.70 18.74
N SER A 227 33.45 -17.74 19.40
CA SER A 227 32.84 -17.89 20.71
C SER A 227 31.40 -18.44 20.74
N SER A 228 30.70 -18.45 19.63
CA SER A 228 29.23 -18.67 19.64
C SER A 228 28.81 -20.13 19.56
N THR A 229 29.61 -20.99 18.94
CA THR A 229 29.37 -22.43 18.96
C THR A 229 29.62 -23.03 20.37
N LEU A 230 30.12 -22.23 21.29
CA LEU A 230 30.60 -22.65 22.60
C LEU A 230 29.50 -22.79 23.67
N THR A 231 28.32 -22.24 23.43
CA THR A 231 27.25 -22.26 24.43
C THR A 231 26.21 -23.37 24.19
N ALA A 232 26.16 -24.00 23.02
CA ALA A 232 25.14 -24.98 22.68
C ALA A 232 25.41 -26.39 23.23
N THR A 233 26.63 -26.72 23.67
CA THR A 233 26.99 -28.08 24.13
C THR A 233 27.60 -28.07 25.52
N ASN A 234 26.81 -28.32 26.50
CA ASN A 234 27.07 -28.69 27.90
C ASN A 234 26.73 -27.63 28.95
N GLY A 235 25.58 -27.85 29.55
CA GLY A 235 24.96 -27.06 30.64
C GLY A 235 25.66 -27.13 31.99
N ASN A 236 26.96 -26.95 32.09
CA ASN A 236 27.63 -26.83 33.37
C ASN A 236 28.74 -25.79 33.31
N GLN A 237 28.49 -24.73 34.03
CA GLN A 237 29.28 -23.55 34.42
C GLN A 237 29.45 -22.44 33.36
N PRO A 238 29.01 -21.21 33.68
CA PRO A 238 29.39 -20.04 32.93
C PRO A 238 30.89 -19.81 33.13
N ASP A 239 31.67 -20.00 32.06
CA ASP A 239 33.09 -19.65 32.02
C ASP A 239 33.15 -18.11 32.18
N THR A 240 33.69 -17.64 33.30
CA THR A 240 33.82 -16.21 33.64
C THR A 240 34.81 -15.46 32.76
N THR A 241 35.49 -16.14 31.83
CA THR A 241 36.29 -15.57 30.74
C THR A 241 35.44 -15.32 29.52
N LEU A 242 34.51 -14.39 29.61
CA LEU A 242 33.66 -14.04 28.48
C LEU A 242 34.48 -13.35 27.38
N PRO A 243 34.27 -13.72 26.11
CA PRO A 243 34.95 -13.11 24.98
C PRO A 243 34.71 -11.59 24.99
N LEU A 244 35.71 -10.85 24.57
CA LEU A 244 35.63 -9.40 24.35
C LEU A 244 34.58 -9.14 23.28
N MET A 245 33.34 -8.92 23.71
CA MET A 245 32.23 -8.56 22.86
C MET A 245 32.26 -7.08 22.52
N THR A 246 31.75 -6.73 21.36
CA THR A 246 31.46 -5.34 21.03
C THR A 246 30.10 -4.96 21.60
N PRO A 247 30.01 -4.30 22.77
CA PRO A 247 28.77 -4.20 23.54
C PRO A 247 27.62 -3.52 22.79
N GLY A 248 27.95 -2.68 21.80
CA GLY A 248 26.96 -1.90 21.06
C GLY A 248 26.10 -2.69 20.07
N TYR A 249 26.43 -3.95 19.78
CA TYR A 249 25.70 -4.82 18.87
C TYR A 249 25.26 -6.14 19.52
N ALA A 250 25.76 -6.41 20.73
CA ALA A 250 25.50 -7.65 21.46
C ALA A 250 24.05 -7.72 21.94
N SER A 251 23.42 -8.87 21.79
CA SER A 251 22.06 -9.11 22.29
C SER A 251 22.02 -9.17 23.82
N PRO A 252 20.86 -8.91 24.46
CA PRO A 252 20.71 -9.01 25.92
C PRO A 252 21.13 -10.36 26.50
N GLU A 253 20.75 -11.47 25.85
CA GLU A 253 21.11 -12.82 26.25
C GLU A 253 22.64 -13.03 26.14
N GLN A 254 23.27 -12.48 25.14
CA GLN A 254 24.72 -12.50 24.97
C GLN A 254 25.44 -11.75 26.09
N ILE A 255 24.95 -10.55 26.45
CA ILE A 255 25.48 -9.77 27.56
C ILE A 255 25.29 -10.53 28.89
N ARG A 256 24.20 -11.28 29.07
CA ARG A 256 23.97 -12.11 30.25
C ARG A 256 24.80 -13.39 30.26
N GLY A 257 25.48 -13.76 29.17
CA GLY A 257 26.19 -15.03 29.03
C GLY A 257 25.26 -16.23 28.86
N GLN A 258 24.05 -16.01 28.38
CA GLN A 258 23.08 -17.05 28.06
C GLN A 258 23.37 -17.69 26.70
N PRO A 259 22.84 -18.90 26.42
CA PRO A 259 23.00 -19.56 25.13
C PRO A 259 22.49 -18.66 23.97
N LEU A 260 23.27 -18.60 22.90
CA LEU A 260 22.91 -17.87 21.71
C LEU A 260 21.95 -18.68 20.85
N THR A 261 21.05 -17.97 20.21
CA THR A 261 20.07 -18.53 19.26
C THR A 261 20.08 -17.72 17.96
N PRO A 262 19.45 -18.17 16.88
CA PRO A 262 19.29 -17.35 15.69
C PRO A 262 18.69 -15.97 15.97
N ALA A 263 17.83 -15.83 16.98
CA ALA A 263 17.25 -14.55 17.42
C ALA A 263 18.31 -13.60 18.01
N SER A 264 19.47 -14.09 18.45
CA SER A 264 20.59 -13.24 18.88
C SER A 264 21.25 -12.54 17.70
N ASP A 265 21.48 -13.23 16.58
CA ASP A 265 21.95 -12.62 15.35
C ASP A 265 20.91 -11.66 14.74
N VAL A 266 19.61 -12.00 14.83
CA VAL A 266 18.52 -11.08 14.44
C VAL A 266 18.60 -9.75 15.21
N TYR A 267 18.90 -9.78 16.50
CA TYR A 267 19.08 -8.55 17.29
C TYR A 267 20.25 -7.72 16.75
N SER A 268 21.41 -8.34 16.56
CA SER A 268 22.60 -7.65 16.02
C SER A 268 22.34 -7.08 14.62
N LEU A 269 21.65 -7.84 13.74
CA LEU A 269 21.20 -7.37 12.44
C LEU A 269 20.23 -6.18 12.56
N GLY A 270 19.33 -6.20 13.54
CA GLY A 270 18.42 -5.08 13.83
C GLY A 270 19.17 -3.80 14.22
N ILE A 271 20.23 -3.91 15.06
CA ILE A 271 21.11 -2.78 15.42
C ILE A 271 21.85 -2.26 14.18
N ILE A 272 22.40 -3.16 13.36
CA ILE A 272 23.08 -2.79 12.11
C ILE A 272 22.11 -2.09 11.16
N LEU A 273 20.91 -2.60 11.00
CA LEU A 273 19.89 -1.99 10.15
C LEU A 273 19.50 -0.60 10.66
N TYR A 274 19.31 -0.44 11.97
CA TYR A 274 19.05 0.86 12.57
C TYR A 274 20.16 1.86 12.22
N GLU A 275 21.43 1.47 12.45
CA GLU A 275 22.58 2.31 12.15
C GLU A 275 22.73 2.61 10.65
N LEU A 276 22.48 1.63 9.80
CA LEU A 276 22.49 1.78 8.35
C LEU A 276 21.46 2.82 7.85
N LEU A 277 20.29 2.87 8.49
CA LEU A 277 19.20 3.79 8.15
C LEU A 277 19.41 5.20 8.71
N THR A 278 19.96 5.31 9.93
CA THR A 278 20.02 6.58 10.67
C THR A 278 21.42 7.19 10.74
N GLY A 279 22.46 6.35 10.56
CA GLY A 279 23.86 6.71 10.85
C GLY A 279 24.13 6.90 12.34
N MET A 280 23.31 6.32 13.23
CA MET A 280 23.42 6.36 14.68
C MET A 280 23.03 5.01 15.28
N ARG A 281 23.50 4.71 16.49
CA ARG A 281 23.04 3.52 17.23
C ARG A 281 21.75 3.82 17.99
N PRO A 282 20.86 2.82 18.18
CA PRO A 282 19.61 3.02 18.91
C PRO A 282 19.80 3.28 20.39
N PHE A 283 20.90 2.78 20.96
CA PHE A 283 21.20 2.89 22.39
C PHE A 283 22.57 3.56 22.62
N PRO A 284 22.69 4.45 23.62
CA PRO A 284 23.95 5.08 23.99
C PRO A 284 24.79 4.09 24.83
N THR A 285 25.65 3.35 24.18
CA THR A 285 26.49 2.32 24.84
C THR A 285 27.91 2.80 25.13
N ARG A 286 28.27 4.01 24.67
CA ARG A 286 29.62 4.55 24.82
C ARG A 286 29.91 4.91 26.27
N ASN A 287 31.06 4.48 26.81
CA ASN A 287 31.53 4.73 28.18
C ASN A 287 30.58 4.21 29.27
N LYS A 288 29.82 3.16 29.00
CA LYS A 288 28.92 2.51 29.97
C LYS A 288 29.43 1.12 30.37
N SER A 289 29.18 0.75 31.60
CA SER A 289 29.46 -0.59 32.10
C SER A 289 28.52 -1.62 31.46
N ARG A 290 28.89 -2.90 31.54
CA ARG A 290 28.10 -4.01 31.03
C ARG A 290 26.67 -4.02 31.62
N ASN A 291 26.56 -3.80 32.93
CA ASN A 291 25.27 -3.80 33.63
C ASN A 291 24.41 -2.60 33.23
N GLU A 292 24.99 -1.41 33.06
CA GLU A 292 24.27 -0.25 32.55
C GLU A 292 23.77 -0.47 31.13
N ILE A 293 24.61 -1.05 30.25
CA ILE A 293 24.21 -1.37 28.88
C ILE A 293 23.06 -2.37 28.90
N LEU A 294 23.16 -3.43 29.70
CA LEU A 294 22.09 -4.42 29.84
C LEU A 294 20.80 -3.77 30.32
N ASN A 295 20.88 -2.89 31.32
CA ASN A 295 19.72 -2.16 31.84
C ASN A 295 19.08 -1.32 30.73
N ILE A 296 19.86 -0.52 30.01
CA ILE A 296 19.39 0.34 28.91
C ILE A 296 18.65 -0.48 27.85
N ILE A 297 19.27 -1.55 27.33
CA ILE A 297 18.70 -2.34 26.23
C ILE A 297 17.49 -3.19 26.64
N THR A 298 17.28 -3.40 27.97
CA THR A 298 16.12 -4.15 28.48
C THR A 298 14.99 -3.27 28.97
N THR A 299 15.28 -2.03 29.40
CA THR A 299 14.28 -1.13 30.00
C THR A 299 13.91 0.04 29.10
N GLU A 300 14.83 0.52 28.27
CA GLU A 300 14.59 1.68 27.41
C GLU A 300 13.99 1.25 26.07
N ASN A 301 12.97 2.00 25.62
CA ASN A 301 12.44 1.85 24.27
C ASN A 301 13.31 2.70 23.30
N PRO A 302 13.89 2.08 22.27
CA PRO A 302 14.70 2.83 21.33
C PRO A 302 13.84 3.79 20.51
N THR A 303 14.39 4.97 20.22
CA THR A 303 13.75 5.95 19.34
C THR A 303 13.54 5.34 17.94
N PRO A 304 12.33 5.42 17.36
CA PRO A 304 12.11 4.95 16.00
C PRO A 304 13.07 5.57 14.99
N PRO A 305 13.61 4.82 14.02
CA PRO A 305 14.55 5.32 13.01
C PRO A 305 14.10 6.61 12.32
N SER A 306 12.82 6.72 11.97
CA SER A 306 12.25 7.92 11.33
C SER A 306 12.33 9.18 12.19
N ILE A 307 12.16 9.03 13.50
CA ILE A 307 12.27 10.14 14.47
C ILE A 307 13.73 10.50 14.69
N ALA A 308 14.61 9.51 14.85
CA ALA A 308 16.04 9.71 15.06
C ALA A 308 16.69 10.52 13.92
N VAL A 309 16.32 10.23 12.66
CA VAL A 309 16.83 11.00 11.50
C VAL A 309 16.32 12.44 11.53
N LYS A 310 15.06 12.68 11.83
CA LYS A 310 14.48 14.04 11.93
C LYS A 310 15.15 14.86 13.01
N THR A 311 15.42 14.27 14.18
CA THR A 311 16.10 14.95 15.29
C THR A 311 17.53 15.32 14.91
N LYS A 312 18.24 14.44 14.19
CA LYS A 312 19.60 14.70 13.70
C LYS A 312 19.64 15.83 12.67
N SER A 313 18.68 15.89 11.75
CA SER A 313 18.60 16.96 10.73
C SER A 313 18.35 18.33 11.37
N ASN A 314 17.54 18.39 12.42
CA ASN A 314 17.25 19.64 13.15
C ASN A 314 18.43 20.12 14.01
N ALA A 315 19.33 19.23 14.44
CA ALA A 315 20.46 19.57 15.28
C ALA A 315 21.71 20.03 14.51
N LYS A 316 21.79 19.82 13.18
CA LYS A 316 22.93 20.21 12.34
C LYS A 316 22.55 21.38 11.45
N SER A 317 23.06 22.55 11.76
CA SER A 317 22.87 23.81 11.01
C SER A 317 23.67 23.90 9.70
N SER A 318 24.18 22.81 9.13
CA SER A 318 24.95 22.82 7.87
C SER A 318 24.24 22.08 6.77
N PRO A 319 23.93 22.73 5.63
CA PRO A 319 23.12 22.15 4.53
C PRO A 319 23.78 21.00 3.77
N GLN A 320 25.09 20.82 3.86
CA GLN A 320 25.85 19.92 2.98
C GLN A 320 25.81 18.42 3.36
N GLN A 321 25.47 18.05 4.60
CA GLN A 321 25.39 16.63 5.03
C GLN A 321 23.97 16.07 5.08
N SER A 322 22.95 16.91 4.95
CA SER A 322 21.54 16.49 4.87
C SER A 322 21.15 15.98 3.48
N ALA A 323 21.84 16.42 2.43
CA ALA A 323 21.50 16.12 1.04
C ALA A 323 21.69 14.63 0.65
N SER A 324 22.54 13.87 1.35
CA SER A 324 22.80 12.46 1.02
C SER A 324 21.75 11.47 1.55
N LEU A 325 20.94 11.87 2.53
CA LEU A 325 19.84 11.03 3.06
C LEU A 325 18.50 11.36 2.39
N ASP A 326 18.36 12.58 1.83
CA ASP A 326 17.14 13.05 1.15
C ASP A 326 17.12 12.83 -0.37
N SER A 327 18.23 12.34 -0.97
CA SER A 327 18.38 12.21 -2.44
C SER A 327 17.52 11.10 -3.07
N GLY A 328 16.46 10.71 -2.49
CA GLY A 328 15.55 9.72 -3.07
C GLY A 328 14.30 9.52 -2.25
N ASN A 329 13.42 10.46 -2.30
CA ASN A 329 11.94 10.42 -2.09
C ASN A 329 11.29 9.21 -1.36
N GLN A 330 12.01 8.48 -0.50
CA GLN A 330 11.45 7.49 0.42
C GLN A 330 11.84 7.89 1.85
N ALA A 331 10.94 8.62 2.50
CA ALA A 331 11.05 8.91 3.92
C ALA A 331 11.11 7.59 4.71
N ILE A 332 12.13 7.43 5.58
CA ILE A 332 12.12 6.39 6.59
C ILE A 332 10.85 6.60 7.41
N GLY A 333 10.02 5.60 7.55
CA GLY A 333 8.82 5.72 8.38
C GLY A 333 7.95 4.47 8.36
N GLY A 334 7.06 4.41 9.32
CA GLY A 334 5.99 3.42 9.41
C GLY A 334 6.46 1.97 9.48
N ASP A 335 6.66 1.36 8.34
CA ASP A 335 6.94 -0.08 8.26
C ASP A 335 8.38 -0.41 8.64
N LEU A 336 9.37 0.36 8.18
CA LEU A 336 10.77 0.15 8.57
C LEU A 336 11.00 0.40 10.06
N ASP A 337 10.32 1.38 10.65
CA ASP A 337 10.37 1.57 12.10
C ASP A 337 9.92 0.31 12.84
N ARG A 338 8.80 -0.27 12.40
CA ARG A 338 8.24 -1.50 13.00
C ARG A 338 9.17 -2.70 12.82
N VAL A 339 9.74 -2.87 11.63
CA VAL A 339 10.68 -3.96 11.33
C VAL A 339 11.90 -3.87 12.24
N VAL A 340 12.55 -2.70 12.30
CA VAL A 340 13.74 -2.50 13.14
C VAL A 340 13.40 -2.68 14.62
N LEU A 341 12.35 -2.02 15.12
CA LEU A 341 11.97 -2.10 16.53
C LEU A 341 11.59 -3.52 16.96
N ARG A 342 11.00 -4.33 16.06
CA ARG A 342 10.75 -5.74 16.33
C ARG A 342 12.05 -6.54 16.42
N ALA A 343 13.00 -6.31 15.53
CA ALA A 343 14.28 -7.03 15.51
C ALA A 343 15.11 -6.76 16.79
N ILE A 344 15.08 -5.53 17.33
CA ILE A 344 15.90 -5.12 18.50
C ILE A 344 15.14 -5.20 19.84
N ARG A 345 14.04 -5.96 19.93
CA ARG A 345 13.35 -6.17 21.19
C ARG A 345 14.26 -6.84 22.22
N GLY A 346 14.15 -6.42 23.50
CA GLY A 346 14.91 -7.01 24.60
C GLY A 346 14.61 -8.49 24.82
N ASP A 347 13.33 -8.89 24.69
CA ASP A 347 12.87 -10.28 24.75
C ASP A 347 13.05 -10.98 23.40
N ALA A 348 13.86 -12.05 23.37
CA ALA A 348 14.15 -12.83 22.17
C ALA A 348 12.90 -13.48 21.55
N LEU A 349 11.90 -13.86 22.37
CA LEU A 349 10.66 -14.48 21.90
C LEU A 349 9.78 -13.51 21.10
N LEU A 350 9.91 -12.21 21.34
CA LEU A 350 9.14 -11.18 20.66
C LEU A 350 9.82 -10.65 19.39
N ARG A 351 11.03 -11.12 19.08
CA ARG A 351 11.77 -10.80 17.84
C ARG A 351 11.28 -11.64 16.67
N TYR A 352 11.90 -11.47 15.52
CA TYR A 352 11.86 -12.47 14.47
C TYR A 352 12.62 -13.71 14.93
N GLN A 353 12.05 -14.88 14.70
CA GLN A 353 12.67 -16.14 15.14
C GLN A 353 13.74 -16.65 14.18
N SER A 354 13.79 -16.11 12.98
CA SER A 354 14.81 -16.40 11.98
C SER A 354 15.21 -15.14 11.19
N VAL A 355 16.40 -15.16 10.62
CA VAL A 355 16.85 -14.10 9.70
C VAL A 355 16.00 -14.09 8.42
N ALA A 356 15.45 -15.24 8.02
CA ALA A 356 14.55 -15.34 6.87
C ALA A 356 13.26 -14.52 7.09
N GLU A 357 12.68 -14.52 8.30
CA GLU A 357 11.51 -13.70 8.63
C GLU A 357 11.84 -12.21 8.55
N LEU A 358 12.97 -11.78 9.11
CA LEU A 358 13.43 -10.39 9.02
C LEU A 358 13.64 -9.97 7.56
N ASN A 359 14.33 -10.79 6.78
CA ASN A 359 14.57 -10.53 5.36
C ASN A 359 13.26 -10.54 4.54
N GLY A 360 12.30 -11.38 4.92
CA GLY A 360 10.96 -11.40 4.34
C GLY A 360 10.23 -10.06 4.50
N ASP A 361 10.29 -9.46 5.69
CA ASP A 361 9.68 -8.15 5.94
C ASP A 361 10.39 -7.01 5.18
N ILE A 362 11.72 -7.07 5.04
CA ILE A 362 12.46 -6.12 4.20
C ILE A 362 12.06 -6.29 2.73
N THR A 363 11.93 -7.52 2.25
CA THR A 363 11.47 -7.82 0.90
C THR A 363 10.04 -7.30 0.68
N ASN A 364 9.17 -7.50 1.65
CA ASN A 364 7.79 -6.99 1.61
C ASN A 364 7.78 -5.46 1.53
N TYR A 365 8.58 -4.77 2.33
CA TYR A 365 8.73 -3.33 2.28
C TYR A 365 9.20 -2.84 0.90
N LEU A 366 10.25 -3.45 0.34
CA LEU A 366 10.80 -3.09 -0.97
C LEU A 366 9.78 -3.26 -2.11
N HIS A 367 8.86 -4.23 -1.98
CA HIS A 367 7.80 -4.52 -2.95
C HIS A 367 6.43 -3.93 -2.59
N MET A 368 6.36 -3.00 -1.62
CA MET A 368 5.12 -2.39 -1.14
C MET A 368 4.08 -3.43 -0.70
N ARG A 369 4.53 -4.50 -0.06
CA ARG A 369 3.68 -5.53 0.55
C ARG A 369 3.53 -5.28 2.05
N PRO A 370 2.44 -5.72 2.68
CA PRO A 370 2.31 -5.65 4.13
C PRO A 370 3.45 -6.38 4.83
N VAL A 371 4.05 -5.73 5.84
CA VAL A 371 5.09 -6.32 6.68
C VAL A 371 4.48 -7.08 7.86
N ALA A 372 5.04 -8.23 8.22
CA ALA A 372 4.58 -9.03 9.36
C ALA A 372 4.78 -8.32 10.72
N ALA A 373 5.71 -7.38 10.79
CA ALA A 373 5.88 -6.52 11.97
C ALA A 373 4.66 -5.63 12.27
N ARG A 374 3.74 -5.47 11.31
CA ARG A 374 2.50 -4.69 11.42
C ARG A 374 1.27 -5.57 11.17
N SER A 375 1.31 -6.84 11.52
CA SER A 375 0.17 -7.75 11.39
C SER A 375 -1.01 -7.30 12.26
N GLY A 376 -2.26 -7.49 11.76
CA GLY A 376 -3.50 -7.19 12.48
C GLY A 376 -4.18 -5.87 12.09
N ASP A 377 -3.60 -5.02 11.27
CA ASP A 377 -4.20 -3.78 10.78
C ASP A 377 -4.81 -3.99 9.39
N LEU A 378 -6.13 -4.27 9.35
CA LEU A 378 -6.88 -4.50 8.11
C LEU A 378 -6.86 -3.26 7.19
N PHE A 379 -6.92 -2.06 7.77
CA PHE A 379 -6.88 -0.82 7.01
C PHE A 379 -5.51 -0.63 6.32
N TYR A 380 -4.43 -0.95 7.03
CA TYR A 380 -3.09 -0.95 6.46
C TYR A 380 -2.94 -1.94 5.30
N THR A 381 -3.42 -3.16 5.48
CA THR A 381 -3.36 -4.22 4.45
C THR A 381 -4.14 -3.81 3.21
N SER A 382 -5.35 -3.26 3.38
CA SER A 382 -6.17 -2.73 2.29
C SER A 382 -5.49 -1.57 1.58
N LYS A 383 -4.92 -0.61 2.33
CA LYS A 383 -4.17 0.53 1.76
C LYS A 383 -3.00 0.05 0.88
N MET A 384 -2.20 -0.92 1.36
CA MET A 384 -1.08 -1.48 0.59
C MET A 384 -1.55 -2.22 -0.66
N PHE A 385 -2.67 -2.93 -0.59
CA PHE A 385 -3.30 -3.56 -1.74
C PHE A 385 -3.71 -2.53 -2.80
N PHE A 386 -4.39 -1.45 -2.39
CA PHE A 386 -4.79 -0.37 -3.29
C PHE A 386 -3.59 0.36 -3.90
N MET A 387 -2.55 0.63 -3.14
CA MET A 387 -1.33 1.27 -3.66
C MET A 387 -0.63 0.41 -4.72
N ARG A 388 -0.63 -0.91 -4.56
CA ARG A 388 -0.03 -1.85 -5.51
C ARG A 388 -0.89 -2.08 -6.75
N HIS A 389 -2.20 -2.16 -6.57
CA HIS A 389 -3.17 -2.48 -7.63
C HIS A 389 -4.04 -1.28 -8.02
N GLY A 390 -3.54 -0.06 -7.84
CA GLY A 390 -4.31 1.17 -8.03
C GLY A 390 -5.02 1.24 -9.39
N ARG A 391 -4.39 0.82 -10.47
CA ARG A 391 -5.00 0.78 -11.81
C ARG A 391 -6.18 -0.19 -11.87
N VAL A 392 -6.03 -1.39 -11.30
CA VAL A 392 -7.10 -2.42 -11.26
C VAL A 392 -8.23 -1.95 -10.33
N ALA A 393 -7.91 -1.37 -9.19
CA ALA A 393 -8.90 -0.85 -8.24
C ALA A 393 -9.72 0.30 -8.85
N VAL A 394 -9.09 1.24 -9.56
CA VAL A 394 -9.78 2.32 -10.28
C VAL A 394 -10.68 1.75 -11.39
N SER A 395 -10.19 0.79 -12.19
CA SER A 395 -10.98 0.15 -13.24
C SER A 395 -12.19 -0.60 -12.67
N ALA A 396 -12.01 -1.34 -11.58
CA ALA A 396 -13.11 -2.06 -10.90
C ALA A 396 -14.14 -1.10 -10.32
N SER A 397 -13.68 0.02 -9.70
CA SER A 397 -14.58 1.05 -9.17
C SER A 397 -15.37 1.74 -10.29
N LEU A 398 -14.71 2.07 -11.41
CA LEU A 398 -15.37 2.65 -12.59
C LEU A 398 -16.40 1.68 -13.18
N GLY A 399 -16.05 0.41 -13.31
CA GLY A 399 -16.97 -0.66 -13.75
C GLY A 399 -18.15 -0.82 -12.80
N GLY A 400 -17.94 -0.77 -11.49
CA GLY A 400 -19.01 -0.82 -10.49
C GLY A 400 -19.97 0.38 -10.59
N VAL A 401 -19.45 1.59 -10.77
CA VAL A 401 -20.26 2.80 -10.98
C VAL A 401 -21.06 2.72 -12.27
N LEU A 402 -20.45 2.25 -13.37
CA LEU A 402 -21.15 2.05 -14.64
C LEU A 402 -22.28 1.02 -14.53
N LEU A 403 -22.04 -0.11 -13.86
CA LEU A 403 -23.06 -1.11 -13.60
C LEU A 403 -24.19 -0.59 -12.71
N ALA A 404 -23.85 0.16 -11.65
CA ALA A 404 -24.85 0.77 -10.77
C ALA A 404 -25.70 1.82 -11.51
N THR A 405 -25.09 2.66 -12.36
CA THR A 405 -25.83 3.65 -13.16
C THR A 405 -26.70 2.98 -14.22
N ALA A 406 -26.22 1.93 -14.90
CA ALA A 406 -27.01 1.15 -15.84
C ALA A 406 -28.19 0.47 -15.16
N SER A 407 -27.98 -0.18 -14.01
CA SER A 407 -29.05 -0.80 -13.22
C SER A 407 -30.08 0.23 -12.75
N TRP A 408 -29.61 1.41 -12.32
CA TRP A 408 -30.50 2.53 -11.94
C TRP A 408 -31.34 3.00 -13.13
N GLN A 409 -30.73 3.17 -14.31
CA GLN A 409 -31.45 3.57 -15.51
C GLN A 409 -32.52 2.53 -15.93
N ILE A 410 -32.21 1.24 -15.84
CA ILE A 410 -33.17 0.17 -16.11
C ILE A 410 -34.35 0.23 -15.14
N LEU A 411 -34.09 0.37 -13.83
CA LEU A 411 -35.13 0.52 -12.81
C LEU A 411 -36.02 1.74 -13.02
N VAL A 412 -35.42 2.85 -13.41
CA VAL A 412 -36.17 4.09 -13.70
C VAL A 412 -37.00 3.95 -14.98
N ALA A 413 -36.46 3.29 -16.01
CA ALA A 413 -37.18 3.00 -17.25
C ALA A 413 -38.37 2.07 -17.01
N ASP A 414 -38.17 1.03 -16.22
CA ASP A 414 -39.25 0.06 -15.87
C ASP A 414 -40.40 0.74 -15.11
N ARG A 415 -40.10 1.55 -14.10
CA ARG A 415 -41.12 2.37 -13.39
C ARG A 415 -41.83 3.38 -14.28
N ARG A 416 -41.14 3.94 -15.29
CA ARG A 416 -41.78 4.83 -16.27
C ARG A 416 -42.72 4.03 -17.18
N TYR A 417 -42.31 2.84 -17.59
CA TYR A 417 -43.12 1.95 -18.42
C TYR A 417 -44.40 1.49 -17.69
N GLU A 418 -44.31 1.07 -16.43
CA GLU A 418 -45.48 0.69 -15.61
C GLU A 418 -46.48 1.86 -15.48
N ARG A 419 -46.00 3.07 -15.15
CA ARG A 419 -46.88 4.26 -15.05
C ARG A 419 -47.55 4.60 -16.37
N SER A 420 -46.87 4.38 -17.49
CA SER A 420 -47.48 4.61 -18.81
C SER A 420 -48.57 3.59 -19.15
N LEU A 421 -48.38 2.35 -18.75
CA LEU A 421 -49.38 1.27 -18.90
C LEU A 421 -50.63 1.54 -18.04
N GLU A 422 -50.43 1.98 -16.79
CA GLU A 422 -51.56 2.37 -15.92
C GLU A 422 -52.33 3.55 -16.49
N TYR A 423 -51.64 4.57 -17.00
CA TYR A 423 -52.29 5.72 -17.63
C TYR A 423 -53.08 5.31 -18.88
N GLN A 424 -52.51 4.45 -19.74
CA GLN A 424 -53.19 3.92 -20.92
C GLN A 424 -54.44 3.13 -20.57
N ASN A 425 -54.37 2.30 -19.55
CA ASN A 425 -55.53 1.53 -19.09
C ASN A 425 -56.65 2.44 -18.57
N GLN A 426 -56.30 3.52 -17.85
CA GLN A 426 -57.29 4.51 -17.38
C GLN A 426 -57.96 5.27 -18.53
N VAL A 427 -57.17 5.65 -19.55
CA VAL A 427 -57.72 6.31 -20.75
C VAL A 427 -58.65 5.37 -21.51
N LEU A 428 -58.20 4.13 -21.72
CA LEU A 428 -59.00 3.11 -22.42
C LEU A 428 -60.31 2.80 -21.69
N GLN A 429 -60.28 2.73 -20.35
CA GLN A 429 -61.50 2.54 -19.55
C GLN A 429 -62.50 3.67 -19.72
N LYS A 430 -62.01 4.93 -19.69
CA LYS A 430 -62.87 6.10 -19.92
C LYS A 430 -63.48 6.12 -21.32
N GLU A 431 -62.68 5.73 -22.33
CA GLU A 431 -63.20 5.63 -23.69
C GLU A 431 -64.26 4.53 -23.83
N VAL A 432 -64.04 3.33 -23.25
CA VAL A 432 -65.03 2.26 -23.25
C VAL A 432 -66.31 2.71 -22.59
N GLN A 433 -66.26 3.43 -21.48
CA GLN A 433 -67.44 3.97 -20.83
C GLN A 433 -68.19 4.98 -21.73
N ALA A 434 -67.44 5.94 -22.33
CA ALA A 434 -68.05 6.90 -23.24
C ALA A 434 -68.75 6.21 -24.45
N TYR A 435 -68.11 5.19 -25.02
CA TYR A 435 -68.73 4.40 -26.10
C TYR A 435 -69.96 3.62 -25.65
N GLN A 436 -69.99 3.09 -24.44
CA GLN A 436 -71.15 2.40 -23.90
C GLN A 436 -72.32 3.33 -23.71
N GLU A 437 -72.08 4.54 -23.20
CA GLU A 437 -73.13 5.59 -23.08
C GLU A 437 -73.67 6.05 -24.43
N MET A 438 -72.78 6.31 -25.41
CA MET A 438 -73.17 6.68 -26.77
C MET A 438 -73.98 5.55 -27.46
N ALA A 439 -73.58 4.28 -27.31
CA ALA A 439 -74.31 3.16 -27.87
C ALA A 439 -75.69 3.01 -27.28
N LYS A 440 -75.81 3.30 -25.96
CA LYS A 440 -77.16 3.32 -25.31
C LYS A 440 -78.05 4.41 -25.87
N HIS A 441 -77.53 5.65 -25.96
CA HIS A 441 -78.32 6.74 -26.55
C HIS A 441 -78.64 6.53 -28.03
N LYS A 442 -77.72 5.98 -28.80
CA LYS A 442 -77.99 5.63 -30.20
C LYS A 442 -79.16 4.61 -30.32
N THR A 443 -79.22 3.64 -29.43
CA THR A 443 -80.30 2.65 -29.41
C THR A 443 -81.62 3.31 -29.08
N GLU A 444 -81.67 4.22 -28.12
CA GLU A 444 -82.85 5.01 -27.76
C GLU A 444 -83.33 5.90 -28.92
N LEU A 445 -82.40 6.57 -29.64
CA LEU A 445 -82.72 7.37 -30.85
C LEU A 445 -83.33 6.52 -31.98
N VAL A 446 -82.75 5.34 -32.25
CA VAL A 446 -83.23 4.45 -33.27
C VAL A 446 -84.67 3.93 -32.94
N ASP A 447 -84.91 3.66 -31.66
CA ASP A 447 -86.23 3.23 -31.21
C ASP A 447 -87.30 4.35 -31.28
N LEU A 448 -86.87 5.57 -31.00
CA LEU A 448 -87.73 6.77 -31.13
C LEU A 448 -88.03 7.10 -32.61
N SER A 449 -87.06 7.00 -33.51
CA SER A 449 -87.25 7.20 -34.95
C SER A 449 -88.19 6.24 -35.56
N LYS A 450 -88.27 4.98 -35.07
CA LYS A 450 -89.21 3.98 -35.50
C LYS A 450 -90.67 4.23 -35.05
N LYS A 451 -90.86 4.98 -33.96
CA LYS A 451 -92.17 5.28 -33.39
C LYS A 451 -92.78 6.57 -33.96
N GLY A 452 -92.08 7.27 -34.91
CA GLY A 452 -92.66 8.41 -35.66
C GLY A 452 -93.12 9.55 -34.78
N PRO A 453 -92.34 10.09 -33.80
CA PRO A 453 -92.74 11.27 -33.09
C PRO A 453 -92.65 12.48 -34.01
N ALA A 454 -93.58 13.43 -33.86
CA ALA A 454 -93.55 14.70 -34.58
C ALA A 454 -92.17 15.38 -34.35
N GLU A 455 -91.52 15.88 -35.42
CA GLU A 455 -90.18 16.44 -35.46
C GLU A 455 -89.91 17.53 -34.40
N ASN A 456 -91.01 18.15 -33.85
CA ASN A 456 -90.93 19.20 -32.83
C ASN A 456 -91.32 18.77 -31.41
N SER A 457 -91.34 17.44 -31.12
CA SER A 457 -91.65 17.04 -29.74
C SER A 457 -90.57 17.45 -28.75
N PRO A 458 -90.91 17.77 -27.47
CA PRO A 458 -89.95 18.08 -26.44
C PRO A 458 -88.89 17.03 -26.28
N LEU A 459 -89.19 15.78 -26.47
CA LEU A 459 -88.30 14.66 -26.36
C LEU A 459 -87.30 14.60 -27.51
N ALA A 460 -87.70 14.88 -28.75
CA ALA A 460 -86.80 14.99 -29.90
C ALA A 460 -85.81 16.14 -29.74
N LYS A 461 -86.25 17.23 -29.16
CA LYS A 461 -85.35 18.37 -28.82
C LYS A 461 -84.34 18.01 -27.74
N GLN A 462 -84.79 17.34 -26.69
CA GLN A 462 -83.92 16.90 -25.59
C GLN A 462 -82.88 15.91 -26.09
N LEU A 463 -83.18 15.00 -26.98
CA LEU A 463 -82.26 14.04 -27.58
C LEU A 463 -81.25 14.74 -28.50
N ARG A 464 -81.65 15.73 -29.30
CA ARG A 464 -80.74 16.51 -30.13
C ARG A 464 -79.76 17.31 -29.24
N ASP A 465 -80.26 17.94 -28.16
CA ASP A 465 -79.41 18.63 -27.20
C ASP A 465 -78.42 17.69 -26.54
N THR A 466 -78.83 16.46 -26.22
CA THR A 466 -77.97 15.42 -25.65
C THR A 466 -76.92 14.99 -26.64
N GLU A 467 -77.25 14.74 -27.90
CA GLU A 467 -76.27 14.33 -28.92
C GLU A 467 -75.27 15.44 -29.28
N LEU A 468 -75.74 16.69 -29.39
CA LEU A 468 -74.83 17.80 -29.56
C LEU A 468 -73.89 17.98 -28.35
N GLY A 469 -74.40 17.75 -27.13
CA GLY A 469 -73.61 17.69 -25.92
C GLY A 469 -72.56 16.57 -25.96
N ASN A 470 -72.98 15.41 -26.48
CA ASN A 470 -72.07 14.24 -26.66
C ASN A 470 -70.95 14.53 -27.68
N VAL A 471 -71.26 15.19 -28.81
CA VAL A 471 -70.27 15.63 -29.81
C VAL A 471 -69.25 16.57 -29.17
N LYS A 472 -69.72 17.56 -28.40
CA LYS A 472 -68.84 18.49 -27.69
C LYS A 472 -67.99 17.79 -26.64
N ASN A 473 -68.58 16.93 -25.81
CA ASN A 473 -67.86 16.16 -24.79
C ASN A 473 -66.80 15.24 -25.40
N LEU A 474 -67.14 14.62 -26.53
CA LEU A 474 -66.21 13.77 -27.29
C LEU A 474 -65.03 14.60 -27.77
N THR A 475 -65.29 15.74 -28.40
CA THR A 475 -64.23 16.66 -28.90
C THR A 475 -63.34 17.14 -27.77
N ASP A 476 -63.89 17.54 -26.63
CA ASP A 476 -63.16 17.99 -25.47
C ASP A 476 -62.36 16.88 -24.79
N ALA A 477 -62.92 15.68 -24.66
CA ALA A 477 -62.24 14.49 -24.12
C ALA A 477 -61.04 14.07 -24.99
N TYR A 478 -61.22 14.04 -26.29
CA TYR A 478 -60.13 13.74 -27.22
C TYR A 478 -59.09 14.87 -27.29
N ARG A 479 -59.50 16.14 -27.19
CA ARG A 479 -58.61 17.31 -27.17
C ARG A 479 -57.66 17.21 -25.98
N THR A 480 -58.15 16.84 -24.81
CA THR A 480 -57.38 16.70 -23.59
C THR A 480 -56.50 15.44 -23.60
N SER A 481 -57.09 14.27 -23.85
CA SER A 481 -56.39 12.97 -23.78
C SER A 481 -55.35 12.79 -24.89
N PHE A 482 -55.62 13.30 -26.10
CA PHE A 482 -54.73 13.14 -27.24
C PHE A 482 -53.55 14.11 -27.18
N SER A 483 -53.73 15.33 -26.71
CA SER A 483 -52.64 16.33 -26.57
C SER A 483 -51.58 15.85 -25.57
N GLU A 484 -52.00 15.21 -24.48
CA GLU A 484 -51.07 14.70 -23.46
C GLU A 484 -50.39 13.38 -23.90
N SER A 485 -51.12 12.43 -24.48
CA SER A 485 -50.55 11.14 -24.86
C SER A 485 -49.64 11.21 -26.07
N VAL A 486 -49.85 12.14 -27.01
CA VAL A 486 -49.00 12.32 -28.21
C VAL A 486 -47.67 12.98 -27.86
N ARG A 487 -47.62 13.84 -26.84
CA ARG A 487 -46.39 14.47 -26.40
C ARG A 487 -45.40 13.51 -25.75
N ILE A 488 -45.86 12.38 -25.23
CA ILE A 488 -45.08 11.45 -24.41
C ILE A 488 -44.58 10.20 -25.18
N TRP A 489 -45.27 9.74 -26.27
CA TRP A 489 -44.95 8.45 -26.92
C TRP A 489 -45.01 8.43 -28.45
N PRO A 490 -43.88 8.44 -29.17
CA PRO A 490 -43.86 8.45 -30.65
C PRO A 490 -44.30 7.15 -31.34
N GLY A 491 -44.52 6.04 -30.64
CA GLY A 491 -44.68 4.70 -31.24
C GLY A 491 -46.11 4.17 -31.46
N MET A 492 -47.15 4.90 -31.06
CA MET A 492 -48.54 4.35 -31.05
C MET A 492 -49.41 4.70 -32.28
N THR A 493 -48.85 4.74 -33.46
CA THR A 493 -49.51 5.20 -34.70
C THR A 493 -50.74 4.38 -35.06
N ARG A 494 -50.75 3.08 -34.81
CA ARG A 494 -51.86 2.19 -35.20
C ARG A 494 -53.11 2.41 -34.35
N SER A 495 -52.98 2.41 -33.04
CA SER A 495 -54.08 2.64 -32.10
C SER A 495 -54.69 4.05 -32.25
N ARG A 496 -53.88 5.04 -32.58
CA ARG A 496 -54.32 6.42 -32.83
C ARG A 496 -55.12 6.51 -34.12
N ARG A 497 -54.71 5.83 -35.17
CA ARG A 497 -55.46 5.76 -36.43
C ARG A 497 -56.83 5.11 -36.23
N ASP A 498 -56.90 4.00 -35.54
CA ASP A 498 -58.16 3.32 -35.22
C ASP A 498 -59.13 4.21 -34.44
N LEU A 499 -58.60 5.06 -33.56
CA LEU A 499 -59.38 6.03 -32.78
C LEU A 499 -59.97 7.17 -33.66
N LEU A 500 -59.15 7.72 -34.54
CA LEU A 500 -59.59 8.77 -35.46
C LEU A 500 -60.63 8.23 -36.47
N ASP A 501 -60.43 7.02 -36.98
CA ASP A 501 -61.37 6.34 -37.86
C ASP A 501 -62.74 6.09 -37.18
N ARG A 502 -62.73 5.89 -35.86
CA ARG A 502 -63.98 5.75 -35.08
C ARG A 502 -64.63 7.13 -34.86
N ALA A 503 -63.84 8.16 -34.55
CA ALA A 503 -64.37 9.51 -34.41
C ALA A 503 -65.02 10.02 -35.73
N GLU A 504 -64.37 9.79 -36.86
CA GLU A 504 -64.88 10.12 -38.18
C GLU A 504 -66.21 9.40 -38.46
N ARG A 505 -66.25 8.08 -38.21
CA ARG A 505 -67.52 7.31 -38.40
C ARG A 505 -68.65 7.86 -37.53
N TYR A 506 -68.38 8.18 -36.26
CA TYR A 506 -69.36 8.73 -35.36
C TYR A 506 -69.89 10.07 -35.83
N LEU A 507 -69.02 10.99 -36.25
CA LEU A 507 -69.45 12.33 -36.77
C LEU A 507 -70.32 12.19 -38.01
N ARG A 508 -70.04 11.26 -38.93
CA ARG A 508 -70.83 10.95 -40.11
C ARG A 508 -72.17 10.34 -39.73
N GLU A 509 -72.26 9.48 -38.76
CA GLU A 509 -73.43 8.81 -38.29
C GLU A 509 -74.42 9.77 -37.54
N VAL A 510 -73.87 10.75 -36.78
CA VAL A 510 -74.71 11.68 -35.99
C VAL A 510 -75.21 12.86 -36.81
N GLU A 511 -74.54 13.30 -37.85
CA GLU A 511 -74.93 14.44 -38.69
C GLU A 511 -76.40 14.40 -39.15
N PRO A 512 -76.99 13.28 -39.68
CA PRO A 512 -78.37 13.24 -40.14
C PRO A 512 -79.40 13.50 -39.03
N TYR A 513 -79.06 13.19 -37.78
CA TYR A 513 -80.00 13.31 -36.65
C TYR A 513 -80.00 14.70 -36.01
N VAL A 514 -78.94 15.44 -36.17
CA VAL A 514 -78.76 16.79 -35.54
C VAL A 514 -78.91 17.93 -36.54
N ASN A 515 -78.98 17.65 -37.84
CA ASN A 515 -79.03 18.69 -38.91
C ASN A 515 -80.14 19.73 -38.79
N GLN A 516 -81.22 19.43 -38.02
CA GLN A 516 -82.31 20.34 -37.79
C GLN A 516 -82.05 21.35 -36.63
N ASP A 517 -81.00 21.18 -35.88
CA ASP A 517 -80.64 22.11 -34.83
C ASP A 517 -79.72 23.21 -35.40
N PRO A 518 -80.06 24.49 -35.24
CA PRO A 518 -79.25 25.60 -35.78
C PRO A 518 -77.79 25.64 -35.28
N ARG A 519 -77.50 25.00 -34.13
CA ARG A 519 -76.14 24.91 -33.53
C ARG A 519 -75.31 23.75 -34.11
N ALA A 520 -75.94 22.75 -34.71
CA ALA A 520 -75.29 21.52 -35.16
C ALA A 520 -74.20 21.76 -36.22
N PRO A 521 -74.40 22.59 -37.23
CA PRO A 521 -73.40 22.82 -38.25
C PRO A 521 -72.07 23.36 -37.68
N GLU A 522 -72.18 24.31 -36.73
CA GLU A 522 -70.98 24.91 -36.11
C GLU A 522 -70.25 23.92 -35.20
N GLN A 523 -70.97 23.19 -34.35
CA GLN A 523 -70.35 22.20 -33.44
C GLN A 523 -69.75 21.03 -34.17
N LEU A 524 -70.41 20.54 -35.20
CA LEU A 524 -69.85 19.45 -36.05
C LEU A 524 -68.63 19.93 -36.84
N SER A 525 -68.68 21.20 -37.32
CA SER A 525 -67.51 21.79 -37.99
C SER A 525 -66.29 21.89 -37.08
N ASP A 526 -66.47 22.35 -35.82
CA ASP A 526 -65.38 22.38 -34.84
C ASP A 526 -64.80 21.01 -34.58
N ALA A 527 -65.66 19.99 -34.47
CA ALA A 527 -65.23 18.60 -34.30
C ALA A 527 -64.44 18.06 -35.51
N TRP A 528 -64.89 18.35 -36.75
CA TRP A 528 -64.16 17.99 -37.95
C TRP A 528 -62.85 18.73 -38.14
N LEU A 529 -62.79 20.03 -37.78
CA LEU A 529 -61.56 20.78 -37.78
C LEU A 529 -60.53 20.22 -36.79
N TRP A 530 -61.00 19.87 -35.60
CA TRP A 530 -60.16 19.19 -34.63
C TRP A 530 -59.60 17.84 -35.14
N LEU A 531 -60.42 17.02 -35.79
CA LEU A 531 -60.03 15.76 -36.40
C LEU A 531 -58.96 15.98 -37.47
N ALA A 532 -59.10 16.99 -38.33
CA ALA A 532 -58.15 17.37 -39.35
C ALA A 532 -56.78 17.75 -38.76
N ASN A 533 -56.77 18.50 -37.67
CA ASN A 533 -55.55 18.87 -36.99
C ASN A 533 -54.79 17.66 -36.44
N LEU A 534 -55.48 16.66 -35.96
CA LEU A 534 -54.85 15.41 -35.50
C LEU A 534 -54.36 14.51 -36.63
N GLN A 535 -55.07 14.54 -37.77
CA GLN A 535 -54.68 13.77 -38.94
C GLN A 535 -53.40 14.32 -39.61
N GLY A 536 -53.29 15.62 -39.83
CA GLY A 536 -52.23 16.09 -40.69
C GLY A 536 -51.73 17.50 -40.54
N ASN A 537 -52.05 18.26 -39.48
CA ASN A 537 -51.55 19.62 -39.31
C ASN A 537 -50.03 19.63 -38.98
N PRO A 538 -49.20 20.23 -39.83
CA PRO A 538 -47.74 20.17 -39.64
C PRO A 538 -47.21 20.93 -38.41
N GLN A 539 -48.01 21.82 -37.81
CA GLN A 539 -47.65 22.60 -36.60
C GLN A 539 -48.04 21.89 -35.31
N THR A 540 -48.80 20.79 -35.39
CA THR A 540 -49.20 20.01 -34.23
C THR A 540 -48.66 18.59 -34.33
N VAL A 541 -48.64 17.87 -33.22
CA VAL A 541 -48.32 16.47 -33.22
C VAL A 541 -49.49 15.69 -33.85
N ASN A 542 -49.23 15.07 -35.00
CA ASN A 542 -50.26 14.45 -35.84
C ASN A 542 -49.82 13.11 -36.40
N LEU A 543 -50.74 12.41 -37.14
CA LEU A 543 -50.47 11.11 -37.75
C LEU A 543 -49.82 11.18 -39.14
N HIS A 544 -49.53 12.34 -39.63
CA HIS A 544 -49.04 12.61 -41.00
C HIS A 544 -49.98 12.11 -42.10
N ASP A 545 -51.26 11.96 -41.79
CA ASP A 545 -52.31 11.64 -42.76
C ASP A 545 -52.89 12.91 -43.38
N ARG A 546 -52.19 13.44 -44.36
CA ARG A 546 -52.57 14.66 -45.05
C ARG A 546 -53.83 14.49 -45.88
N ALA A 547 -54.10 13.30 -46.42
CA ALA A 547 -55.27 13.05 -47.23
C ALA A 547 -56.53 13.04 -46.35
N GLY A 548 -56.47 12.34 -45.19
CA GLY A 548 -57.53 12.37 -44.20
C GLY A 548 -57.80 13.75 -43.65
N ALA A 549 -56.71 14.52 -43.33
CA ALA A 549 -56.86 15.90 -42.86
C ALA A 549 -57.55 16.83 -43.87
N ALA A 550 -57.18 16.74 -45.15
CA ALA A 550 -57.81 17.50 -46.19
C ALA A 550 -59.30 17.18 -46.35
N ALA A 551 -59.67 15.91 -46.28
CA ALA A 551 -61.05 15.46 -46.31
C ALA A 551 -61.87 15.99 -45.11
N SER A 552 -61.26 15.94 -43.90
CA SER A 552 -61.92 16.45 -42.68
C SER A 552 -62.10 17.96 -42.71
N ILE A 553 -61.16 18.76 -43.29
CA ILE A 553 -61.33 20.18 -43.49
C ILE A 553 -62.45 20.48 -44.47
N GLN A 554 -62.55 19.73 -45.55
CA GLN A 554 -63.65 19.89 -46.51
C GLN A 554 -65.02 19.68 -45.86
N GLU A 555 -65.13 18.68 -44.99
CA GLU A 555 -66.37 18.42 -44.24
C GLU A 555 -66.65 19.56 -43.23
N ALA A 556 -65.64 20.06 -42.52
CA ALA A 556 -65.80 21.20 -41.62
C ALA A 556 -66.32 22.44 -42.38
N ARG A 557 -65.74 22.72 -43.55
CA ARG A 557 -66.15 23.85 -44.41
C ARG A 557 -67.55 23.67 -44.93
N ARG A 558 -67.90 22.51 -45.44
CA ARG A 558 -69.25 22.17 -45.94
C ARG A 558 -70.34 22.40 -44.88
N LEU A 559 -70.04 22.10 -43.62
CA LEU A 559 -70.96 22.30 -42.49
C LEU A 559 -71.07 23.79 -42.14
N LEU A 560 -69.99 24.56 -42.12
CA LEU A 560 -70.02 25.98 -41.88
C LEU A 560 -70.79 26.76 -42.94
N GLU A 561 -70.76 26.37 -44.22
CA GLU A 561 -71.52 26.94 -45.30
C GLU A 561 -73.03 26.70 -45.13
N LYS A 562 -73.46 25.70 -44.33
CA LYS A 562 -74.85 25.45 -44.00
C LYS A 562 -75.34 26.17 -42.73
N ALA A 563 -74.46 26.80 -41.97
CA ALA A 563 -74.79 27.49 -40.76
C ALA A 563 -75.42 28.88 -41.07
N ASP A 564 -76.53 29.22 -40.41
CA ASP A 564 -77.26 30.50 -40.62
C ASP A 564 -76.44 31.72 -40.21
N SER A 565 -75.54 31.57 -39.26
CA SER A 565 -74.64 32.65 -38.75
C SER A 565 -73.35 32.04 -38.21
N PRO A 566 -72.44 31.60 -39.08
CA PRO A 566 -71.21 30.92 -38.65
C PRO A 566 -70.28 31.84 -37.87
N SER A 567 -69.65 31.34 -36.84
CA SER A 567 -68.64 32.04 -36.05
C SER A 567 -67.45 32.44 -36.94
N ARG A 568 -67.17 33.73 -37.00
CA ARG A 568 -66.03 34.27 -37.77
C ARG A 568 -64.71 33.62 -37.34
N LYS A 569 -64.58 33.36 -36.05
CA LYS A 569 -63.40 32.72 -35.47
C LYS A 569 -63.18 31.32 -36.05
N LEU A 570 -64.26 30.51 -36.12
CA LEU A 570 -64.17 29.13 -36.63
C LEU A 570 -63.91 29.12 -38.14
N MET A 571 -64.48 30.09 -38.89
CA MET A 571 -64.20 30.28 -40.31
C MET A 571 -62.69 30.59 -40.54
N ASP A 572 -62.12 31.54 -39.77
CA ASP A 572 -60.70 31.86 -39.86
C ASP A 572 -59.81 30.67 -39.52
N GLU A 573 -60.20 29.86 -38.51
CA GLU A 573 -59.47 28.64 -38.12
C GLU A 573 -59.52 27.54 -39.20
N VAL A 574 -60.64 27.33 -39.86
CA VAL A 574 -60.79 26.35 -40.97
C VAL A 574 -59.95 26.82 -42.16
N GLU A 575 -60.00 28.10 -42.50
CA GLU A 575 -59.23 28.67 -43.60
C GLU A 575 -57.72 28.60 -43.33
N ALA A 576 -57.27 28.88 -42.12
CA ALA A 576 -55.87 28.74 -41.69
C ALA A 576 -55.40 27.28 -41.76
N ALA A 577 -56.22 26.33 -41.32
CA ALA A 577 -55.88 24.89 -41.38
C ALA A 577 -55.76 24.44 -42.84
N GLU A 578 -56.64 24.90 -43.73
CA GLU A 578 -56.60 24.58 -45.16
C GLU A 578 -55.30 25.07 -45.82
N GLN A 579 -54.91 26.33 -45.52
CA GLN A 579 -53.68 26.94 -46.02
C GLN A 579 -52.46 26.18 -45.50
N GLN A 580 -52.43 25.79 -44.22
CA GLN A 580 -51.33 25.03 -43.62
C GLN A 580 -51.12 23.66 -44.28
N ILE A 581 -52.21 22.92 -44.55
CA ILE A 581 -52.13 21.62 -45.21
C ILE A 581 -51.70 21.74 -46.68
N HIS A 582 -52.13 22.82 -47.37
CA HIS A 582 -51.71 23.08 -48.74
C HIS A 582 -50.27 23.60 -48.86
N SER A 583 -49.82 24.44 -47.95
CA SER A 583 -48.44 24.96 -47.94
C SER A 583 -47.38 23.91 -47.69
N ALA A 584 -47.72 22.89 -46.95
CA ALA A 584 -46.86 21.71 -46.72
C ALA A 584 -46.67 20.82 -47.97
N ARG A 585 -47.27 21.17 -49.12
CA ARG A 585 -47.11 20.48 -50.42
C ARG A 585 -45.85 20.95 -51.18
N LYS A 586 -45.22 22.03 -50.79
CA LYS A 586 -43.93 22.51 -51.30
C LYS A 586 -42.79 22.10 -50.38
#